data_3a7c6cc1996ee7905689696cb3778dbf
#
_entry.id   3a7c6cc1996ee7905689696cb3778dbf
#
_cell.length_a   1.000
_cell.length_b   1.000
_cell.length_c   1.000
_cell.angle_alpha   90.00
_cell.angle_beta   90.00
_cell.angle_gamma   90.00
#
_symmetry.space_group_name_H-M   'P 1'
#
loop_
_entity.id
_entity.type
_entity.pdbx_description
1 polymer ?
#
loop_
_entity_poly.entity_id
_entity_poly.type
_entity_poly.pdbx_seq_one_letter_code
_entity_poly.pdbx_strand_id
1 'polypeptide(L)'
;MTRNTLNRLTDRQCKTAKPRDKAYKLSDGGGLYLEVSQIGSKYWRMKYRRPSDKKEDRLAFGIYPTTSLQDAREKRDDARKLLSRGIDPKAEQRAAKAEEKGAFTFETIGRQWVESHQMWNEDHRKRVLRSLEMYIFPHIGTSDIRKLEAMTILPLFKKVDDAGKHDTANRLKQRVKDIIHSARLSGIKTEIITNDLDVRLMQYETKHHAALHPRDLPDFFTRLGSFKGNPLTRLAIELTMFTFVRSSELRFARWKEFDLDRAEWIIPKKREPIDGVRFSTRGTKTGKDEHIVLLSRQAVSIVKQLRELSGSYDVVFPNERNTKGVMSENTVNKALRLMGYNTQEDVTGHGFRATACSSLMESGLWQEDAVERQMSHKEYKDVKRAYKHKADYLEERKLMLQWWADYLDANREKHIREGANKQVISSQADSLIKISRIWAD
;
A
#
# COMPACT_ATOMS: atom_id res chain seq x y z
N MET A 1 27.08 11.00 64.27
CA MET A 1 26.05 12.06 64.02
C MET A 1 26.05 12.43 62.55
N THR A 2 25.14 11.85 61.77
CA THR A 2 24.96 12.21 60.31
C THR A 2 24.37 13.60 60.24
N ARG A 3 25.18 14.60 59.85
CA ARG A 3 24.72 15.97 59.60
C ARG A 3 23.57 15.93 58.59
N ASN A 4 22.41 16.46 59.01
CA ASN A 4 21.25 16.61 58.15
C ASN A 4 21.67 17.42 56.91
N THR A 5 21.84 16.77 55.75
CA THR A 5 22.39 17.37 54.55
C THR A 5 21.30 18.01 53.62
N LEU A 6 20.07 18.08 54.16
CA LEU A 6 18.90 18.63 53.45
C LEU A 6 18.51 20.01 54.01
N ASN A 7 17.83 20.82 53.18
CA ASN A 7 17.22 22.10 53.56
C ASN A 7 18.23 23.13 54.14
N ARG A 8 19.34 23.31 53.43
CA ARG A 8 20.45 24.19 53.86
C ARG A 8 20.22 25.67 53.59
N LEU A 9 19.41 26.04 52.58
CA LEU A 9 19.16 27.41 52.19
C LEU A 9 18.00 27.98 52.96
N THR A 10 18.04 29.28 53.18
CA THR A 10 16.90 30.07 53.66
C THR A 10 16.42 30.95 52.50
N ASP A 11 15.14 31.34 52.56
CA ASP A 11 14.56 32.21 51.52
C ASP A 11 15.32 33.56 51.46
N ARG A 12 15.74 34.10 52.60
CA ARG A 12 16.62 35.29 52.68
C ARG A 12 17.89 35.10 51.87
N GLN A 13 18.58 33.99 51.96
CA GLN A 13 19.79 33.69 51.16
C GLN A 13 19.48 33.59 49.67
N CYS A 14 18.36 33.01 49.32
CA CYS A 14 17.91 32.97 47.90
C CYS A 14 17.61 34.37 47.37
N LYS A 15 16.93 35.21 48.16
CA LYS A 15 16.59 36.57 47.82
C LYS A 15 17.81 37.47 47.66
N THR A 16 18.76 37.39 48.61
CA THR A 16 19.93 38.24 48.68
C THR A 16 21.11 37.83 47.82
N ALA A 17 21.05 36.66 47.18
CA ALA A 17 22.08 36.16 46.28
C ALA A 17 22.29 37.12 45.09
N LYS A 18 23.48 37.73 44.99
CA LYS A 18 23.85 38.67 43.94
C LYS A 18 24.58 37.97 42.81
N PRO A 19 24.51 38.46 41.57
CA PRO A 19 25.27 37.94 40.43
C PRO A 19 26.79 38.12 40.69
N ARG A 20 27.58 37.23 40.05
CA ARG A 20 29.05 37.25 40.07
C ARG A 20 29.59 37.11 38.67
N ASP A 21 30.87 37.32 38.44
CA ASP A 21 31.53 37.19 37.13
C ASP A 21 31.31 35.84 36.46
N LYS A 22 31.06 34.79 37.27
CA LYS A 22 30.69 33.45 36.78
C LYS A 22 29.44 32.98 37.51
N ALA A 23 28.60 32.21 36.74
CA ALA A 23 27.46 31.56 37.35
C ALA A 23 27.91 30.62 38.50
N TYR A 24 27.18 30.62 39.61
CA TYR A 24 27.51 29.82 40.76
C TYR A 24 26.27 29.13 41.33
N LYS A 25 26.49 28.15 42.21
CA LYS A 25 25.46 27.29 42.79
C LYS A 25 25.39 27.42 44.30
N LEU A 26 24.17 27.60 44.81
CA LEU A 26 23.87 27.52 46.22
C LEU A 26 23.15 26.18 46.49
N SER A 27 23.78 25.27 47.20
CA SER A 27 23.25 23.92 47.44
C SER A 27 22.25 23.93 48.61
N ASP A 28 21.06 23.34 48.40
CA ASP A 28 20.05 23.13 49.45
C ASP A 28 20.08 21.69 50.01
N GLY A 29 20.76 20.78 49.31
CA GLY A 29 20.86 19.38 49.71
C GLY A 29 19.92 18.46 48.92
N GLY A 30 20.22 17.14 48.97
CA GLY A 30 19.45 16.16 48.19
C GLY A 30 19.54 16.31 46.68
N GLY A 31 20.63 16.94 46.19
CA GLY A 31 20.80 17.27 44.77
C GLY A 31 20.20 18.61 44.32
N LEU A 32 19.36 19.25 45.14
CA LEU A 32 18.75 20.57 44.87
C LEU A 32 19.77 21.70 45.04
N TYR A 33 19.78 22.66 44.13
CA TYR A 33 20.58 23.87 44.19
C TYR A 33 19.91 25.02 43.45
N LEU A 34 20.20 26.24 43.88
CA LEU A 34 19.87 27.46 43.19
C LEU A 34 21.09 27.89 42.34
N GLU A 35 20.95 27.97 41.04
CA GLU A 35 21.97 28.48 40.11
C GLU A 35 21.72 29.96 39.88
N VAL A 36 22.69 30.78 40.25
CA VAL A 36 22.65 32.22 40.02
C VAL A 36 23.51 32.54 38.79
N SER A 37 22.88 33.10 37.75
CA SER A 37 23.53 33.45 36.51
C SER A 37 24.31 34.78 36.65
N GLN A 38 25.19 35.05 35.69
CA GLN A 38 25.96 36.31 35.62
C GLN A 38 25.07 37.56 35.51
N ILE A 39 23.88 37.44 34.89
CA ILE A 39 22.88 38.48 34.72
C ILE A 39 21.87 38.57 35.87
N GLY A 40 22.08 37.80 36.94
CA GLY A 40 21.22 37.81 38.13
C GLY A 40 19.99 36.91 38.11
N SER A 41 19.72 36.21 37.01
CA SER A 41 18.61 35.21 36.99
C SER A 41 18.94 34.02 37.90
N LYS A 42 17.93 33.51 38.60
CA LYS A 42 18.09 32.46 39.58
C LYS A 42 17.24 31.26 39.20
N TYR A 43 17.85 30.09 38.99
CA TYR A 43 17.19 28.88 38.48
C TYR A 43 17.28 27.77 39.51
N TRP A 44 16.16 27.17 39.89
CA TRP A 44 16.09 25.97 40.67
C TRP A 44 16.43 24.74 39.82
N ARG A 45 17.41 23.96 40.22
CA ARG A 45 17.85 22.75 39.52
C ARG A 45 18.14 21.65 40.53
N MET A 46 17.93 20.39 40.08
CA MET A 46 18.32 19.21 40.83
C MET A 46 19.24 18.34 40.00
N LYS A 47 20.38 17.94 40.58
CA LYS A 47 21.33 17.00 40.03
C LYS A 47 20.99 15.60 40.56
N TYR A 48 20.96 14.61 39.65
CA TYR A 48 20.65 13.23 40.04
C TYR A 48 21.36 12.24 39.11
N ARG A 49 21.34 10.95 39.42
CA ARG A 49 21.80 9.85 38.57
C ARG A 49 20.63 9.10 37.99
N ARG A 50 20.60 8.92 36.69
CA ARG A 50 19.53 8.18 36.00
C ARG A 50 19.52 6.72 36.46
N PRO A 51 18.35 6.13 36.72
CA PRO A 51 18.24 4.74 37.15
C PRO A 51 18.79 3.73 36.14
N SER A 52 18.63 4.00 34.82
CA SER A 52 18.97 3.12 33.71
C SER A 52 20.46 2.90 33.50
N ASP A 53 21.25 3.99 33.44
CA ASP A 53 22.68 3.94 33.07
C ASP A 53 23.60 4.55 34.12
N LYS A 54 23.05 4.99 35.28
CA LYS A 54 23.76 5.65 36.40
C LYS A 54 24.49 6.95 36.01
N LYS A 55 24.32 7.45 34.78
CA LYS A 55 24.89 8.72 34.38
C LYS A 55 24.19 9.89 35.05
N GLU A 56 24.97 10.94 35.27
CA GLU A 56 24.49 12.17 35.89
C GLU A 56 23.61 12.99 34.90
N ASP A 57 22.46 13.46 35.36
CA ASP A 57 21.56 14.33 34.66
C ASP A 57 21.00 15.43 35.56
N ARG A 58 20.29 16.42 35.00
CA ARG A 58 19.74 17.57 35.70
C ARG A 58 18.26 17.77 35.41
N LEU A 59 17.49 18.08 36.44
CA LEU A 59 16.11 18.58 36.36
C LEU A 59 16.09 20.10 36.53
N ALA A 60 15.23 20.77 35.79
CA ALA A 60 14.90 22.19 35.99
C ALA A 60 13.52 22.29 36.68
N PHE A 61 13.46 23.02 37.79
CA PHE A 61 12.22 23.15 38.57
C PHE A 61 11.55 24.51 38.41
N GLY A 62 12.23 25.50 37.85
CA GLY A 62 11.69 26.83 37.58
C GLY A 62 12.65 27.96 37.98
N ILE A 63 12.15 29.18 37.91
CA ILE A 63 12.87 30.41 38.17
C ILE A 63 12.42 30.98 39.52
N TYR A 64 13.37 31.32 40.39
CA TYR A 64 13.09 32.07 41.60
C TYR A 64 12.88 33.56 41.28
N PRO A 65 11.89 34.29 41.83
CA PRO A 65 10.99 33.88 42.92
C PRO A 65 9.69 33.17 42.47
N THR A 66 9.40 33.09 41.16
CA THR A 66 8.16 32.44 40.66
C THR A 66 7.97 31.03 41.20
N THR A 67 9.09 30.27 41.29
CA THR A 67 9.14 29.01 42.06
C THR A 67 9.84 29.33 43.37
N SER A 68 9.10 29.23 44.46
CA SER A 68 9.64 29.48 45.80
C SER A 68 10.64 28.39 46.23
N LEU A 69 11.39 28.62 47.32
CA LEU A 69 12.27 27.62 47.91
C LEU A 69 11.47 26.39 48.36
N GLN A 70 10.26 26.58 48.87
CA GLN A 70 9.39 25.49 49.29
C GLN A 70 8.92 24.64 48.12
N ASP A 71 8.42 25.27 47.07
CA ASP A 71 8.00 24.57 45.82
C ASP A 71 9.17 23.77 45.22
N ALA A 72 10.40 24.32 45.27
CA ALA A 72 11.58 23.64 44.78
C ALA A 72 11.93 22.40 45.61
N ARG A 73 11.72 22.46 46.93
CA ARG A 73 11.90 21.31 47.87
C ARG A 73 10.87 20.24 47.62
N GLU A 74 9.60 20.60 47.47
CA GLU A 74 8.53 19.67 47.14
C GLU A 74 8.81 18.94 45.81
N LYS A 75 9.19 19.65 44.74
CA LYS A 75 9.57 19.07 43.46
C LYS A 75 10.81 18.16 43.58
N ARG A 76 11.79 18.51 44.42
CA ARG A 76 12.93 17.62 44.76
C ARG A 76 12.46 16.33 45.40
N ASP A 77 11.60 16.42 46.39
CA ASP A 77 11.16 15.27 47.17
C ASP A 77 10.29 14.32 46.31
N ASP A 78 9.46 14.86 45.44
CA ASP A 78 8.72 14.10 44.44
C ASP A 78 9.65 13.42 43.41
N ALA A 79 10.66 14.14 42.89
CA ALA A 79 11.68 13.54 42.03
C ALA A 79 12.44 12.42 42.71
N ARG A 80 12.73 12.57 44.01
CA ARG A 80 13.42 11.51 44.82
C ARG A 80 12.51 10.31 45.04
N LYS A 81 11.21 10.48 45.25
CA LYS A 81 10.23 9.36 45.31
C LYS A 81 10.21 8.57 44.00
N LEU A 82 10.26 9.23 42.84
CA LEU A 82 10.36 8.55 41.54
C LEU A 82 11.66 7.77 41.40
N LEU A 83 12.79 8.40 41.76
CA LEU A 83 14.11 7.76 41.71
C LEU A 83 14.20 6.54 42.63
N SER A 84 13.59 6.56 43.83
CA SER A 84 13.54 5.42 44.74
C SER A 84 12.74 4.24 44.18
N ARG A 85 11.81 4.50 43.26
CA ARG A 85 11.05 3.48 42.52
C ARG A 85 11.72 3.06 41.22
N GLY A 86 12.93 3.53 40.93
CA GLY A 86 13.63 3.23 39.68
C GLY A 86 13.12 3.98 38.46
N ILE A 87 12.29 5.01 38.62
CA ILE A 87 11.71 5.80 37.56
C ILE A 87 12.58 7.06 37.33
N ASP A 88 12.91 7.36 36.05
CA ASP A 88 13.60 8.59 35.68
C ASP A 88 12.63 9.78 35.68
N PRO A 89 12.80 10.76 36.61
CA PRO A 89 11.87 11.91 36.68
C PRO A 89 11.83 12.76 35.41
N LYS A 90 12.91 12.79 34.64
CA LYS A 90 12.95 13.54 33.38
C LYS A 90 12.19 12.83 32.25
N ALA A 91 12.25 11.51 32.23
CA ALA A 91 11.43 10.70 31.32
C ALA A 91 9.95 10.85 31.66
N GLU A 92 9.61 10.83 32.95
CA GLU A 92 8.22 11.04 33.43
C GLU A 92 7.71 12.43 33.08
N GLN A 93 8.50 13.49 33.28
CA GLN A 93 8.10 14.86 32.85
C GLN A 93 7.95 14.97 31.32
N ARG A 94 8.75 14.26 30.54
CA ARG A 94 8.60 14.22 29.08
C ARG A 94 7.33 13.47 28.68
N ALA A 95 7.03 12.36 29.35
CA ALA A 95 5.81 11.60 29.11
C ALA A 95 4.57 12.44 29.43
N ALA A 96 4.54 13.13 30.57
CA ALA A 96 3.45 14.02 30.95
C ALA A 96 3.26 15.18 29.96
N LYS A 97 4.34 15.81 29.50
CA LYS A 97 4.26 16.87 28.46
C LYS A 97 3.82 16.35 27.10
N ALA A 98 4.21 15.11 26.73
CA ALA A 98 3.78 14.47 25.51
C ALA A 98 2.26 14.11 25.58
N GLU A 99 1.81 13.68 26.75
CA GLU A 99 0.39 13.44 27.03
C GLU A 99 -0.44 14.72 26.91
N GLU A 100 0.02 15.81 27.50
CA GLU A 100 -0.60 17.15 27.40
C GLU A 100 -0.67 17.65 25.93
N LYS A 101 0.30 17.29 25.10
CA LYS A 101 0.35 17.65 23.66
C LYS A 101 -0.42 16.68 22.75
N GLY A 102 -1.11 15.67 23.30
CA GLY A 102 -1.83 14.68 22.51
C GLY A 102 -0.91 13.69 21.74
N ALA A 103 0.34 13.53 22.17
CA ALA A 103 1.33 12.64 21.52
C ALA A 103 0.91 11.17 21.54
N PHE A 104 0.04 10.77 22.48
CA PHE A 104 -0.45 9.40 22.64
C PHE A 104 -1.89 9.23 22.13
N THR A 105 -2.43 10.18 21.36
CA THR A 105 -3.73 9.96 20.73
C THR A 105 -3.64 8.89 19.65
N PHE A 106 -4.73 8.14 19.47
CA PHE A 106 -4.80 7.11 18.44
C PHE A 106 -4.51 7.66 17.04
N GLU A 107 -4.98 8.86 16.73
CA GLU A 107 -4.72 9.52 15.45
C GLU A 107 -3.24 9.86 15.26
N THR A 108 -2.59 10.43 16.27
CA THR A 108 -1.15 10.76 16.19
C THR A 108 -0.32 9.50 15.93
N ILE A 109 -0.57 8.42 16.67
CA ILE A 109 0.13 7.15 16.50
C ILE A 109 -0.23 6.51 15.16
N GLY A 110 -1.48 6.56 14.75
CA GLY A 110 -1.93 6.03 13.46
C GLY A 110 -1.28 6.73 12.27
N ARG A 111 -1.13 8.05 12.31
CA ARG A 111 -0.42 8.81 11.27
C ARG A 111 1.07 8.46 11.24
N GLN A 112 1.73 8.38 12.41
CA GLN A 112 3.12 7.95 12.51
C GLN A 112 3.33 6.53 11.97
N TRP A 113 2.41 5.60 12.25
CA TRP A 113 2.43 4.25 11.70
C TRP A 113 2.32 4.26 10.18
N VAL A 114 1.44 5.06 9.59
CA VAL A 114 1.33 5.20 8.12
C VAL A 114 2.62 5.76 7.52
N GLU A 115 3.25 6.75 8.15
CA GLU A 115 4.49 7.37 7.70
C GLU A 115 5.69 6.42 7.81
N SER A 116 5.73 5.55 8.82
CA SER A 116 6.82 4.58 9.02
C SER A 116 6.94 3.56 7.87
N HIS A 117 5.86 3.35 7.10
CA HIS A 117 5.83 2.41 5.98
C HIS A 117 6.42 3.02 4.69
N GLN A 118 7.73 3.30 4.70
CA GLN A 118 8.43 3.93 3.57
C GLN A 118 8.37 3.12 2.26
N MET A 119 8.21 1.78 2.37
CA MET A 119 8.09 0.89 1.21
C MET A 119 6.72 0.95 0.52
N TRP A 120 5.72 1.56 1.14
CA TRP A 120 4.44 1.77 0.49
C TRP A 120 4.56 2.88 -0.56
N ASN A 121 3.94 2.64 -1.72
CA ASN A 121 3.80 3.74 -2.67
C ASN A 121 2.85 4.81 -2.09
N GLU A 122 3.03 6.05 -2.53
CA GLU A 122 2.31 7.21 -2.00
C GLU A 122 0.77 7.05 -2.07
N ASP A 123 0.26 6.43 -3.13
CA ASP A 123 -1.18 6.23 -3.31
C ASP A 123 -1.76 5.18 -2.38
N HIS A 124 -1.00 4.15 -2.07
CA HIS A 124 -1.41 3.17 -1.06
C HIS A 124 -1.45 3.82 0.31
N ARG A 125 -0.45 4.61 0.66
CA ARG A 125 -0.37 5.38 1.89
C ARG A 125 -1.56 6.33 2.04
N LYS A 126 -1.87 7.11 0.99
CA LYS A 126 -3.03 8.00 0.96
C LYS A 126 -4.37 7.25 1.12
N ARG A 127 -4.52 6.08 0.49
CA ARG A 127 -5.74 5.25 0.64
C ARG A 127 -5.88 4.68 2.04
N VAL A 128 -4.79 4.22 2.64
CA VAL A 128 -4.79 3.73 4.02
C VAL A 128 -5.19 4.85 4.96
N LEU A 129 -4.51 6.00 4.88
CA LEU A 129 -4.78 7.16 5.72
C LEU A 129 -6.24 7.63 5.56
N ARG A 130 -6.71 7.82 4.33
CA ARG A 130 -8.10 8.23 4.07
C ARG A 130 -9.13 7.28 4.68
N SER A 131 -8.86 5.98 4.69
CA SER A 131 -9.78 5.03 5.31
C SER A 131 -9.83 5.15 6.84
N LEU A 132 -8.69 5.46 7.47
CA LEU A 132 -8.63 5.74 8.90
C LEU A 132 -9.34 7.05 9.23
N GLU A 133 -9.12 8.10 8.44
CA GLU A 133 -9.78 9.40 8.56
C GLU A 133 -11.29 9.32 8.37
N MET A 134 -11.77 8.44 7.52
CA MET A 134 -13.20 8.30 7.24
C MET A 134 -13.94 7.46 8.28
N TYR A 135 -13.31 6.40 8.80
CA TYR A 135 -14.04 5.39 9.58
C TYR A 135 -13.57 5.24 11.03
N ILE A 136 -12.36 5.66 11.37
CA ILE A 136 -11.74 5.38 12.67
C ILE A 136 -11.45 6.66 13.44
N PHE A 137 -10.69 7.59 12.87
CA PHE A 137 -10.27 8.82 13.56
C PHE A 137 -11.43 9.70 14.06
N PRO A 138 -12.59 9.81 13.36
CA PRO A 138 -13.70 10.60 13.87
C PRO A 138 -14.29 10.09 15.19
N HIS A 139 -14.04 8.82 15.52
CA HIS A 139 -14.62 8.16 16.70
C HIS A 139 -13.62 8.01 17.84
N ILE A 140 -12.39 7.62 17.54
CA ILE A 140 -11.36 7.32 18.55
C ILE A 140 -10.04 8.08 18.33
N GLY A 141 -9.98 8.96 17.32
CA GLY A 141 -8.74 9.66 16.96
C GLY A 141 -8.13 10.47 18.10
N THR A 142 -8.95 11.17 18.88
CA THR A 142 -8.54 11.98 20.03
C THR A 142 -8.33 11.19 21.31
N SER A 143 -8.72 9.91 21.34
CA SER A 143 -8.60 9.07 22.53
C SER A 143 -7.14 8.64 22.76
N ASP A 144 -6.75 8.57 24.02
CA ASP A 144 -5.43 8.05 24.39
C ASP A 144 -5.34 6.56 24.11
N ILE A 145 -4.41 6.16 23.25
CA ILE A 145 -4.23 4.76 22.80
C ILE A 145 -3.93 3.82 23.99
N ARG A 146 -3.38 4.33 25.07
CA ARG A 146 -3.04 3.55 26.28
C ARG A 146 -4.26 3.13 27.06
N LYS A 147 -5.35 3.90 26.95
CA LYS A 147 -6.62 3.76 27.72
C LYS A 147 -7.77 3.27 26.82
N LEU A 148 -7.51 3.02 25.55
CA LEU A 148 -8.54 2.50 24.64
C LEU A 148 -8.93 1.08 25.01
N GLU A 149 -10.22 0.82 24.97
CA GLU A 149 -10.80 -0.50 25.21
C GLU A 149 -11.32 -1.12 23.91
N ALA A 150 -11.26 -2.45 23.80
CA ALA A 150 -11.75 -3.19 22.63
C ALA A 150 -13.23 -2.91 22.37
N MET A 151 -14.04 -2.79 23.43
CA MET A 151 -15.48 -2.50 23.35
C MET A 151 -15.81 -1.18 22.67
N THR A 152 -14.90 -0.20 22.67
CA THR A 152 -15.07 1.08 21.97
C THR A 152 -14.80 0.93 20.45
N ILE A 153 -13.91 0.02 20.07
CA ILE A 153 -13.43 -0.12 18.69
C ILE A 153 -14.27 -1.11 17.89
N LEU A 154 -14.66 -2.23 18.50
CA LEU A 154 -15.39 -3.31 17.82
C LEU A 154 -16.67 -2.87 17.10
N PRO A 155 -17.52 -1.97 17.67
CA PRO A 155 -18.71 -1.46 17.00
C PRO A 155 -18.39 -0.69 15.71
N LEU A 156 -17.21 -0.06 15.60
CA LEU A 156 -16.81 0.69 14.42
C LEU A 156 -16.62 -0.25 13.22
N PHE A 157 -15.99 -1.41 13.44
CA PHE A 157 -15.84 -2.41 12.39
C PHE A 157 -17.19 -2.99 11.97
N LYS A 158 -18.03 -3.32 12.95
CA LYS A 158 -19.36 -3.85 12.69
C LYS A 158 -20.22 -2.90 11.89
N LYS A 159 -20.22 -1.60 12.21
CA LYS A 159 -20.96 -0.57 11.47
C LYS A 159 -20.57 -0.51 9.98
N VAL A 160 -19.29 -0.69 9.66
CA VAL A 160 -18.80 -0.72 8.28
C VAL A 160 -19.19 -2.04 7.59
N ASP A 161 -19.16 -3.13 8.33
CA ASP A 161 -19.54 -4.47 7.88
C ASP A 161 -21.04 -4.54 7.56
N ASP A 162 -21.90 -4.09 8.48
CA ASP A 162 -23.36 -4.03 8.33
C ASP A 162 -23.79 -3.11 7.15
N ALA A 163 -22.94 -2.15 6.76
CA ALA A 163 -23.13 -1.34 5.56
C ALA A 163 -22.73 -2.06 4.25
N GLY A 164 -22.48 -3.37 4.29
CA GLY A 164 -22.11 -4.20 3.14
C GLY A 164 -20.66 -4.00 2.67
N LYS A 165 -19.82 -3.30 3.45
CA LYS A 165 -18.41 -3.02 3.10
C LYS A 165 -17.45 -3.99 3.78
N HIS A 166 -17.71 -5.28 3.65
CA HIS A 166 -17.02 -6.36 4.38
C HIS A 166 -15.50 -6.35 4.23
N ASP A 167 -14.97 -6.21 2.99
CA ASP A 167 -13.53 -6.10 2.74
C ASP A 167 -12.91 -4.87 3.43
N THR A 168 -13.62 -3.74 3.40
CA THR A 168 -13.18 -2.52 4.07
C THR A 168 -13.15 -2.70 5.58
N ALA A 169 -14.16 -3.31 6.18
CA ALA A 169 -14.22 -3.61 7.61
C ALA A 169 -13.05 -4.50 8.05
N ASN A 170 -12.78 -5.58 7.29
CA ASN A 170 -11.63 -6.47 7.56
C ASN A 170 -10.29 -5.75 7.46
N ARG A 171 -10.11 -4.89 6.46
CA ARG A 171 -8.89 -4.08 6.31
C ARG A 171 -8.73 -3.05 7.43
N LEU A 172 -9.82 -2.42 7.87
CA LEU A 172 -9.80 -1.49 9.00
C LEU A 172 -9.41 -2.20 10.29
N LYS A 173 -10.01 -3.37 10.56
CA LYS A 173 -9.64 -4.22 11.68
C LYS A 173 -8.14 -4.51 11.69
N GLN A 174 -7.58 -4.98 10.58
CA GLN A 174 -6.16 -5.28 10.47
C GLN A 174 -5.30 -4.03 10.71
N ARG A 175 -5.64 -2.89 10.11
CA ARG A 175 -4.89 -1.63 10.29
C ARG A 175 -4.89 -1.16 11.74
N VAL A 176 -6.02 -1.23 12.43
CA VAL A 176 -6.11 -0.87 13.86
C VAL A 176 -5.25 -1.81 14.71
N LYS A 177 -5.29 -3.12 14.43
CA LYS A 177 -4.41 -4.11 15.08
C LYS A 177 -2.93 -3.75 14.87
N ASP A 178 -2.55 -3.43 13.65
CA ASP A 178 -1.17 -3.10 13.29
C ASP A 178 -0.70 -1.80 13.96
N ILE A 179 -1.58 -0.78 14.08
CA ILE A 179 -1.29 0.48 14.79
C ILE A 179 -1.04 0.20 16.27
N ILE A 180 -1.91 -0.58 16.93
CA ILE A 180 -1.77 -0.93 18.34
C ILE A 180 -0.49 -1.76 18.57
N HIS A 181 -0.22 -2.71 17.68
CA HIS A 181 0.99 -3.52 17.73
C HIS A 181 2.25 -2.64 17.59
N SER A 182 2.25 -1.73 16.64
CA SER A 182 3.35 -0.76 16.41
C SER A 182 3.58 0.13 17.64
N ALA A 183 2.51 0.62 18.26
CA ALA A 183 2.59 1.39 19.50
C ALA A 183 3.31 0.59 20.61
N ARG A 184 2.94 -0.67 20.79
CA ARG A 184 3.56 -1.57 21.78
C ARG A 184 5.03 -1.84 21.50
N LEU A 185 5.39 -2.07 20.24
CA LEU A 185 6.80 -2.22 19.83
C LEU A 185 7.62 -0.96 20.11
N SER A 186 6.98 0.23 20.08
CA SER A 186 7.60 1.51 20.44
C SER A 186 7.64 1.76 21.96
N GLY A 187 7.27 0.78 22.79
CA GLY A 187 7.29 0.87 24.25
C GLY A 187 6.06 1.54 24.87
N ILE A 188 5.02 1.83 24.10
CA ILE A 188 3.75 2.38 24.61
C ILE A 188 2.90 1.23 25.15
N LYS A 189 2.64 1.22 26.44
CA LYS A 189 1.75 0.22 27.06
C LYS A 189 0.31 0.51 26.64
N THR A 190 -0.38 -0.47 26.09
CA THR A 190 -1.80 -0.40 25.74
C THR A 190 -2.57 -1.45 26.52
N GLU A 191 -3.80 -1.16 26.92
CA GLU A 191 -4.68 -2.12 27.60
C GLU A 191 -5.17 -3.19 26.62
N ILE A 192 -5.41 -2.81 25.36
CA ILE A 192 -5.86 -3.73 24.30
C ILE A 192 -4.72 -4.64 23.87
N ILE A 193 -4.94 -5.94 23.93
CA ILE A 193 -4.16 -6.96 23.25
C ILE A 193 -4.76 -7.10 21.84
N THR A 194 -3.90 -7.26 20.83
CA THR A 194 -4.38 -7.32 19.41
C THR A 194 -5.42 -8.42 19.15
N ASN A 195 -5.38 -9.51 19.94
CA ASN A 195 -6.35 -10.59 19.86
C ASN A 195 -7.76 -10.19 20.35
N ASP A 196 -7.87 -9.18 21.22
CA ASP A 196 -9.17 -8.68 21.69
C ASP A 196 -10.00 -8.08 20.56
N LEU A 197 -9.34 -7.72 19.44
CA LEU A 197 -9.98 -7.19 18.25
C LEU A 197 -10.33 -8.29 17.22
N ASP A 198 -10.18 -9.58 17.55
CA ASP A 198 -10.54 -10.69 16.68
C ASP A 198 -12.04 -10.96 16.68
N VAL A 199 -12.81 -9.94 16.30
CA VAL A 199 -14.23 -10.08 16.05
C VAL A 199 -14.47 -10.83 14.74
N ARG A 200 -15.43 -11.74 14.76
CA ARG A 200 -15.97 -12.34 13.53
C ARG A 200 -16.81 -11.29 12.82
N LEU A 201 -16.24 -10.72 11.77
CA LEU A 201 -16.99 -9.96 10.77
C LEU A 201 -17.66 -10.95 9.81
N MET A 202 -18.68 -10.49 9.08
CA MET A 202 -19.38 -11.34 8.14
C MET A 202 -18.39 -11.97 7.16
N GLN A 203 -18.41 -13.31 7.08
CA GLN A 203 -17.67 -14.01 6.03
C GLN A 203 -18.42 -13.75 4.73
N TYR A 204 -17.77 -13.10 3.80
CA TYR A 204 -18.28 -12.93 2.45
C TYR A 204 -17.39 -13.71 1.48
N GLU A 205 -18.01 -14.35 0.55
CA GLU A 205 -17.27 -14.92 -0.57
C GLU A 205 -16.64 -13.78 -1.37
N THR A 206 -15.34 -13.83 -1.54
CA THR A 206 -14.64 -12.86 -2.39
C THR A 206 -15.16 -13.07 -3.81
N LYS A 207 -16.03 -12.18 -4.28
CA LYS A 207 -16.47 -12.23 -5.67
C LYS A 207 -15.25 -11.99 -6.56
N HIS A 208 -14.87 -13.02 -7.31
CA HIS A 208 -13.88 -12.88 -8.37
C HIS A 208 -14.39 -11.88 -9.42
N HIS A 209 -13.48 -11.26 -10.15
CA HIS A 209 -13.89 -10.42 -11.28
C HIS A 209 -14.70 -11.26 -12.25
N ALA A 210 -15.87 -10.75 -12.64
CA ALA A 210 -16.70 -11.38 -13.64
C ALA A 210 -15.89 -11.61 -14.91
N ALA A 211 -15.88 -12.84 -15.40
CA ALA A 211 -15.08 -13.31 -16.52
C ALA A 211 -15.99 -13.97 -17.57
N LEU A 212 -15.74 -13.66 -18.82
CA LEU A 212 -16.49 -14.19 -19.93
C LEU A 212 -16.25 -15.71 -20.04
N HIS A 213 -17.31 -16.48 -20.12
CA HIS A 213 -17.18 -17.92 -20.38
C HIS A 213 -16.75 -18.14 -21.86
N PRO A 214 -15.89 -19.12 -22.18
CA PRO A 214 -15.44 -19.38 -23.55
C PRO A 214 -16.56 -19.55 -24.57
N ARG A 215 -17.68 -20.17 -24.19
CA ARG A 215 -18.88 -20.34 -25.05
C ARG A 215 -19.53 -19.03 -25.46
N ASP A 216 -19.34 -17.95 -24.70
CA ASP A 216 -19.96 -16.65 -24.95
C ASP A 216 -19.07 -15.72 -25.80
N LEU A 217 -17.86 -16.17 -26.19
CA LEU A 217 -16.93 -15.44 -27.06
C LEU A 217 -17.54 -15.05 -28.41
N PRO A 218 -18.33 -15.92 -29.11
CA PRO A 218 -18.93 -15.53 -30.40
C PRO A 218 -19.88 -14.35 -30.26
N ASP A 219 -20.77 -14.34 -29.25
CA ASP A 219 -21.68 -13.22 -28.97
C ASP A 219 -20.91 -11.97 -28.60
N PHE A 220 -19.85 -12.13 -27.79
CA PHE A 220 -18.99 -11.03 -27.39
C PHE A 220 -18.36 -10.32 -28.63
N PHE A 221 -17.81 -11.06 -29.57
CA PHE A 221 -17.23 -10.51 -30.78
C PHE A 221 -18.26 -9.85 -31.69
N THR A 222 -19.48 -10.35 -31.73
CA THR A 222 -20.61 -9.70 -32.44
C THR A 222 -20.89 -8.33 -31.85
N ARG A 223 -21.05 -8.24 -30.54
CA ARG A 223 -21.30 -6.98 -29.85
C ARG A 223 -20.11 -6.01 -29.97
N LEU A 224 -18.89 -6.53 -29.90
CA LEU A 224 -17.67 -5.72 -30.10
C LEU A 224 -17.57 -5.19 -31.53
N GLY A 225 -17.92 -6.00 -32.53
CA GLY A 225 -17.99 -5.57 -33.94
C GLY A 225 -19.04 -4.46 -34.20
N SER A 226 -20.15 -4.51 -33.47
CA SER A 226 -21.23 -3.52 -33.53
C SER A 226 -20.99 -2.30 -32.63
N PHE A 227 -19.92 -2.28 -31.85
CA PHE A 227 -19.60 -1.19 -30.92
C PHE A 227 -19.25 0.10 -31.70
N LYS A 228 -20.11 1.12 -31.59
CA LYS A 228 -19.97 2.42 -32.26
C LYS A 228 -19.17 3.45 -31.43
N GLY A 229 -18.47 3.03 -30.39
CA GLY A 229 -17.67 3.93 -29.58
C GLY A 229 -16.29 4.23 -30.18
N ASN A 230 -15.43 4.87 -29.39
CA ASN A 230 -14.10 5.28 -29.86
C ASN A 230 -13.27 4.07 -30.35
N PRO A 231 -12.65 4.12 -31.53
CA PRO A 231 -11.81 3.05 -32.08
C PRO A 231 -10.65 2.65 -31.19
N LEU A 232 -9.98 3.61 -30.51
CA LEU A 232 -8.92 3.32 -29.54
C LEU A 232 -9.44 2.44 -28.39
N THR A 233 -10.69 2.67 -27.95
CA THR A 233 -11.30 1.85 -26.88
C THR A 233 -11.56 0.43 -27.36
N ARG A 234 -12.05 0.25 -28.59
CA ARG A 234 -12.25 -1.08 -29.18
C ARG A 234 -10.93 -1.83 -29.30
N LEU A 235 -9.90 -1.20 -29.86
CA LEU A 235 -8.57 -1.81 -29.98
C LEU A 235 -7.92 -2.08 -28.63
N ALA A 236 -8.20 -1.26 -27.60
CA ALA A 236 -7.76 -1.53 -26.22
C ALA A 236 -8.39 -2.81 -25.64
N ILE A 237 -9.69 -3.03 -25.90
CA ILE A 237 -10.37 -4.28 -25.51
C ILE A 237 -9.74 -5.46 -26.25
N GLU A 238 -9.60 -5.36 -27.58
CA GLU A 238 -9.00 -6.44 -28.38
C GLU A 238 -7.56 -6.75 -27.93
N LEU A 239 -6.70 -5.74 -27.78
CA LEU A 239 -5.33 -5.96 -27.31
C LEU A 239 -5.29 -6.60 -25.91
N THR A 240 -6.24 -6.20 -25.02
CA THR A 240 -6.36 -6.84 -23.69
C THR A 240 -6.71 -8.31 -23.81
N MET A 241 -7.61 -8.68 -24.72
CA MET A 241 -8.00 -10.07 -24.94
C MET A 241 -6.86 -10.91 -25.50
N PHE A 242 -6.11 -10.39 -26.46
CA PHE A 242 -5.00 -11.11 -27.10
C PHE A 242 -3.75 -11.25 -26.21
N THR A 243 -3.50 -10.28 -25.34
CA THR A 243 -2.27 -10.24 -24.51
C THR A 243 -2.53 -10.50 -23.03
N PHE A 244 -3.79 -10.37 -22.61
CA PHE A 244 -4.29 -10.44 -21.22
C PHE A 244 -3.40 -9.75 -20.19
N VAL A 245 -2.78 -8.62 -20.55
CA VAL A 245 -2.03 -7.74 -19.66
C VAL A 245 -2.96 -7.04 -18.65
N ARG A 246 -2.39 -6.49 -17.58
CA ARG A 246 -3.22 -5.75 -16.61
C ARG A 246 -3.66 -4.40 -17.16
N SER A 247 -4.82 -3.94 -16.71
CA SER A 247 -5.37 -2.63 -17.11
C SER A 247 -4.38 -1.48 -16.94
N SER A 248 -3.58 -1.46 -15.87
CA SER A 248 -2.56 -0.42 -15.67
C SER A 248 -1.37 -0.58 -16.63
N GLU A 249 -1.02 -1.80 -17.01
CA GLU A 249 0.03 -2.08 -17.98
C GLU A 249 -0.37 -1.57 -19.36
N LEU A 250 -1.61 -1.86 -19.76
CA LEU A 250 -2.20 -1.38 -21.02
C LEU A 250 -2.31 0.15 -21.09
N ARG A 251 -2.98 0.76 -20.10
CA ARG A 251 -3.30 2.19 -20.11
C ARG A 251 -2.10 3.12 -20.18
N PHE A 252 -1.01 2.72 -19.54
CA PHE A 252 0.23 3.50 -19.50
C PHE A 252 1.26 3.07 -20.52
N ALA A 253 0.90 2.18 -21.47
CA ALA A 253 1.77 1.72 -22.53
C ALA A 253 2.36 2.88 -23.35
N ARG A 254 3.66 2.79 -23.66
CA ARG A 254 4.40 3.75 -24.48
C ARG A 254 4.81 3.09 -25.78
N TRP A 255 4.88 3.87 -26.85
CA TRP A 255 5.32 3.38 -28.15
C TRP A 255 6.72 2.78 -28.12
N LYS A 256 7.63 3.33 -27.31
CA LYS A 256 9.00 2.84 -27.13
C LYS A 256 9.09 1.45 -26.47
N GLU A 257 8.00 0.92 -25.94
CA GLU A 257 7.93 -0.39 -25.29
C GLU A 257 7.70 -1.53 -26.31
N PHE A 258 7.32 -1.20 -27.57
CA PHE A 258 6.96 -2.17 -28.59
C PHE A 258 8.07 -2.34 -29.62
N ASP A 259 8.55 -3.57 -29.75
CA ASP A 259 9.39 -4.03 -30.83
C ASP A 259 8.56 -4.94 -31.75
N LEU A 260 8.07 -4.36 -32.86
CA LEU A 260 7.18 -5.07 -33.78
C LEU A 260 7.94 -6.05 -34.68
N ASP A 261 9.25 -5.87 -34.88
CA ASP A 261 10.08 -6.77 -35.68
C ASP A 261 10.31 -8.07 -34.91
N ARG A 262 10.46 -7.99 -33.60
CA ARG A 262 10.54 -9.12 -32.68
C ARG A 262 9.19 -9.63 -32.20
N ALA A 263 8.12 -8.91 -32.51
CA ALA A 263 6.78 -9.16 -31.99
C ALA A 263 6.74 -9.20 -30.45
N GLU A 264 7.38 -8.22 -29.82
CA GLU A 264 7.52 -8.11 -28.36
C GLU A 264 6.98 -6.76 -27.85
N TRP A 265 6.36 -6.79 -26.68
CA TRP A 265 6.04 -5.61 -25.88
C TRP A 265 6.73 -5.76 -24.52
N ILE A 266 7.74 -4.93 -24.26
CA ILE A 266 8.52 -4.97 -23.04
C ILE A 266 7.96 -3.93 -22.05
N ILE A 267 7.21 -4.39 -21.05
CA ILE A 267 6.66 -3.55 -20.01
C ILE A 267 7.75 -3.31 -18.95
N PRO A 268 8.23 -2.07 -18.76
CA PRO A 268 9.32 -1.79 -17.85
C PRO A 268 8.91 -1.90 -16.39
N LYS A 269 9.87 -2.04 -15.49
CA LYS A 269 9.67 -2.01 -14.01
C LYS A 269 8.93 -0.75 -13.58
N LYS A 270 9.38 0.39 -14.06
CA LYS A 270 8.79 1.72 -13.84
C LYS A 270 8.85 2.50 -15.15
N ARG A 271 7.89 3.38 -15.33
CA ARG A 271 7.80 4.34 -16.43
C ARG A 271 8.19 5.73 -15.98
N GLU A 272 8.55 6.58 -16.91
CA GLU A 272 8.72 8.00 -16.65
C GLU A 272 7.37 8.65 -16.28
N PRO A 273 7.35 9.65 -15.39
CA PRO A 273 6.10 10.32 -15.05
C PRO A 273 5.54 11.08 -16.25
N ILE A 274 4.21 11.13 -16.35
CA ILE A 274 3.51 12.09 -17.21
C ILE A 274 2.98 13.18 -16.31
N ASP A 275 3.28 14.42 -16.65
CA ASP A 275 2.82 15.57 -15.88
C ASP A 275 1.30 15.61 -15.76
N GLY A 276 0.81 15.86 -14.56
CA GLY A 276 -0.62 15.85 -14.25
C GLY A 276 -1.32 14.49 -14.28
N VAL A 277 -0.64 13.39 -14.66
CA VAL A 277 -1.24 12.05 -14.73
C VAL A 277 -0.83 11.19 -13.53
N ARG A 278 -1.78 10.95 -12.65
CA ARG A 278 -1.58 10.07 -11.48
C ARG A 278 -1.24 8.65 -11.91
N PHE A 279 -0.32 8.00 -11.19
CA PHE A 279 0.11 6.61 -11.43
C PHE A 279 0.85 6.36 -12.74
N SER A 280 1.19 7.38 -13.51
CA SER A 280 1.84 7.23 -14.82
C SER A 280 3.21 6.54 -14.75
N THR A 281 3.84 6.51 -13.56
CA THR A 281 5.10 5.79 -13.32
C THR A 281 4.94 4.27 -13.18
N ARG A 282 3.70 3.76 -13.16
CA ARG A 282 3.46 2.32 -13.05
C ARG A 282 3.92 1.59 -14.29
N GLY A 283 4.90 0.71 -14.12
CA GLY A 283 5.25 -0.35 -15.04
C GLY A 283 4.59 -1.66 -14.61
N THR A 284 5.37 -2.69 -14.35
CA THR A 284 4.86 -3.97 -13.82
C THR A 284 4.29 -3.82 -12.41
N LYS A 285 3.36 -4.69 -12.02
CA LYS A 285 2.69 -4.64 -10.70
C LYS A 285 3.67 -4.63 -9.53
N THR A 286 4.78 -5.33 -9.64
CA THR A 286 5.76 -5.46 -8.56
C THR A 286 6.85 -4.38 -8.60
N GLY A 287 7.09 -3.79 -9.77
CA GLY A 287 8.19 -2.85 -10.01
C GLY A 287 9.59 -3.47 -9.85
N LYS A 288 9.68 -4.82 -9.75
CA LYS A 288 10.96 -5.53 -9.54
C LYS A 288 11.59 -5.96 -10.84
N ASP A 289 10.81 -6.54 -11.73
CA ASP A 289 11.27 -7.12 -13.00
C ASP A 289 10.45 -6.56 -14.16
N GLU A 290 11.04 -6.53 -15.35
CA GLU A 290 10.34 -6.25 -16.58
C GLU A 290 9.40 -7.42 -16.93
N HIS A 291 8.38 -7.13 -17.72
CA HIS A 291 7.47 -8.15 -18.22
C HIS A 291 7.50 -8.15 -19.74
N ILE A 292 8.07 -9.19 -20.33
CA ILE A 292 8.07 -9.41 -21.78
C ILE A 292 6.73 -10.04 -22.14
N VAL A 293 5.94 -9.33 -22.94
CA VAL A 293 4.68 -9.79 -23.53
C VAL A 293 4.95 -10.09 -25.00
N LEU A 294 4.87 -11.38 -25.37
CA LEU A 294 4.99 -11.78 -26.76
C LEU A 294 3.69 -11.46 -27.51
N LEU A 295 3.82 -11.04 -28.76
CA LEU A 295 2.68 -10.62 -29.57
C LEU A 295 2.37 -11.65 -30.65
N SER A 296 1.12 -12.12 -30.71
CA SER A 296 0.63 -12.89 -31.85
C SER A 296 0.55 -12.03 -33.11
N ARG A 297 0.40 -12.62 -34.28
CA ARG A 297 0.18 -11.88 -35.54
C ARG A 297 -0.99 -10.91 -35.44
N GLN A 298 -2.06 -11.32 -34.79
CA GLN A 298 -3.26 -10.51 -34.55
C GLN A 298 -2.96 -9.32 -33.63
N ALA A 299 -2.24 -9.55 -32.54
CA ALA A 299 -1.85 -8.47 -31.63
C ALA A 299 -0.91 -7.46 -32.31
N VAL A 300 0.04 -7.91 -33.15
CA VAL A 300 0.87 -7.02 -33.97
C VAL A 300 0.00 -6.18 -34.92
N SER A 301 -0.99 -6.78 -35.58
CA SER A 301 -1.94 -6.04 -36.44
C SER A 301 -2.71 -4.97 -35.67
N ILE A 302 -3.18 -5.28 -34.45
CA ILE A 302 -3.85 -4.31 -33.58
C ILE A 302 -2.90 -3.17 -33.20
N VAL A 303 -1.65 -3.46 -32.85
CA VAL A 303 -0.66 -2.42 -32.49
C VAL A 303 -0.34 -1.53 -33.69
N LYS A 304 -0.27 -2.07 -34.92
CA LYS A 304 -0.13 -1.27 -36.13
C LYS A 304 -1.32 -0.32 -36.35
N GLN A 305 -2.55 -0.80 -36.21
CA GLN A 305 -3.76 0.04 -36.28
C GLN A 305 -3.77 1.13 -35.19
N LEU A 306 -3.37 0.79 -33.96
CA LEU A 306 -3.21 1.76 -32.88
C LEU A 306 -2.20 2.85 -33.24
N ARG A 307 -1.10 2.48 -33.93
CA ARG A 307 -0.07 3.43 -34.34
C ARG A 307 -0.57 4.43 -35.37
N GLU A 308 -1.47 4.03 -36.24
CA GLU A 308 -2.13 4.94 -37.18
C GLU A 308 -3.02 5.98 -36.45
N LEU A 309 -3.67 5.57 -35.34
CA LEU A 309 -4.59 6.42 -34.58
C LEU A 309 -3.91 7.31 -33.54
N SER A 310 -2.84 6.84 -32.93
CA SER A 310 -2.22 7.50 -31.77
C SER A 310 -0.69 7.56 -31.81
N GLY A 311 -0.08 7.24 -32.94
CA GLY A 311 1.39 7.23 -33.10
C GLY A 311 2.05 8.59 -32.96
N SER A 312 1.31 9.68 -33.05
CA SER A 312 1.79 11.04 -32.81
C SER A 312 1.92 11.41 -31.33
N TYR A 313 1.45 10.55 -30.43
CA TYR A 313 1.54 10.72 -28.98
C TYR A 313 2.61 9.78 -28.39
N ASP A 314 3.14 10.12 -27.23
CA ASP A 314 4.07 9.23 -26.50
C ASP A 314 3.39 7.96 -26.00
N VAL A 315 2.09 8.07 -25.67
CA VAL A 315 1.28 6.99 -25.12
C VAL A 315 0.45 6.31 -26.21
N VAL A 316 0.28 5.00 -26.09
CA VAL A 316 -0.53 4.21 -27.03
C VAL A 316 -2.01 4.53 -26.87
N PHE A 317 -2.46 4.80 -25.64
CA PHE A 317 -3.86 5.09 -25.32
C PHE A 317 -4.01 6.47 -24.68
N PRO A 318 -3.94 7.56 -25.48
CA PRO A 318 -4.19 8.90 -24.98
C PRO A 318 -5.64 9.05 -24.50
N ASN A 319 -5.87 10.01 -23.60
CA ASN A 319 -7.22 10.34 -23.19
C ASN A 319 -7.93 11.13 -24.29
N GLU A 320 -9.15 10.76 -24.60
CA GLU A 320 -9.94 11.38 -25.68
C GLU A 320 -10.19 12.88 -25.48
N ARG A 321 -10.40 13.31 -24.23
CA ARG A 321 -10.71 14.73 -23.90
C ARG A 321 -9.45 15.55 -23.61
N ASN A 322 -8.40 14.92 -23.16
CA ASN A 322 -7.13 15.55 -22.84
C ASN A 322 -5.99 14.64 -23.29
N THR A 323 -5.51 14.84 -24.49
CA THR A 323 -4.48 14.01 -25.13
C THR A 323 -3.13 14.02 -24.43
N LYS A 324 -2.88 14.97 -23.50
CA LYS A 324 -1.73 14.94 -22.58
C LYS A 324 -1.87 13.88 -21.49
N GLY A 325 -3.08 13.36 -21.27
CA GLY A 325 -3.37 12.29 -20.32
C GLY A 325 -3.42 10.93 -20.98
N VAL A 326 -3.76 9.92 -20.18
CA VAL A 326 -3.94 8.53 -20.63
C VAL A 326 -5.41 8.11 -20.49
N MET A 327 -5.80 7.06 -21.22
CA MET A 327 -7.12 6.43 -21.13
C MET A 327 -7.52 6.19 -19.67
N SER A 328 -8.77 6.47 -19.31
CA SER A 328 -9.30 6.26 -17.96
C SER A 328 -9.35 4.78 -17.60
N GLU A 329 -9.16 4.48 -16.31
CA GLU A 329 -9.24 3.11 -15.76
C GLU A 329 -10.58 2.43 -16.05
N ASN A 330 -11.66 3.22 -16.11
CA ASN A 330 -13.00 2.71 -16.32
C ASN A 330 -13.42 2.67 -17.80
N THR A 331 -12.57 3.05 -18.75
CA THR A 331 -12.94 3.16 -20.18
C THR A 331 -13.38 1.82 -20.74
N VAL A 332 -12.60 0.76 -20.51
CA VAL A 332 -12.95 -0.60 -20.96
C VAL A 332 -14.27 -1.06 -20.32
N ASN A 333 -14.41 -0.94 -19.01
CA ASN A 333 -15.64 -1.35 -18.33
C ASN A 333 -16.86 -0.51 -18.74
N LYS A 334 -16.67 0.77 -19.07
CA LYS A 334 -17.74 1.60 -19.62
C LYS A 334 -18.16 1.10 -21.02
N ALA A 335 -17.21 0.74 -21.86
CA ALA A 335 -17.50 0.18 -23.18
C ALA A 335 -18.25 -1.15 -23.08
N LEU A 336 -17.84 -2.04 -22.17
CA LEU A 336 -18.57 -3.29 -21.91
C LEU A 336 -20.01 -3.06 -21.51
N ARG A 337 -20.28 -2.09 -20.63
CA ARG A 337 -21.67 -1.72 -20.28
C ARG A 337 -22.46 -1.15 -21.45
N LEU A 338 -21.82 -0.36 -22.32
CA LEU A 338 -22.45 0.14 -23.56
C LEU A 338 -22.75 -0.98 -24.56
N MET A 339 -22.00 -2.08 -24.51
CA MET A 339 -22.27 -3.30 -25.28
C MET A 339 -23.33 -4.19 -24.62
N GLY A 340 -23.91 -3.79 -23.47
CA GLY A 340 -24.99 -4.50 -22.79
C GLY A 340 -24.53 -5.51 -21.73
N TYR A 341 -23.27 -5.50 -21.31
CA TYR A 341 -22.77 -6.39 -20.26
C TYR A 341 -22.91 -5.80 -18.86
N ASN A 342 -23.29 -6.63 -17.90
CA ASN A 342 -23.18 -6.32 -16.48
C ASN A 342 -21.74 -6.57 -16.01
N THR A 343 -21.02 -5.50 -15.68
CA THR A 343 -19.61 -5.62 -15.22
C THR A 343 -19.46 -6.16 -13.80
N GLN A 344 -20.55 -6.50 -13.12
CA GLN A 344 -20.50 -7.21 -11.82
C GLN A 344 -20.69 -8.72 -11.96
N GLU A 345 -21.34 -9.18 -13.04
CA GLU A 345 -21.79 -10.57 -13.20
C GLU A 345 -21.26 -11.21 -14.49
N ASP A 346 -21.22 -10.48 -15.61
CA ASP A 346 -20.89 -11.05 -16.92
C ASP A 346 -19.40 -10.99 -17.21
N VAL A 347 -18.83 -9.76 -17.34
CA VAL A 347 -17.45 -9.56 -17.73
C VAL A 347 -16.89 -8.20 -17.31
N THR A 348 -15.63 -8.17 -16.92
CA THR A 348 -14.83 -6.94 -16.72
C THR A 348 -13.61 -6.95 -17.62
N GLY A 349 -12.97 -5.80 -17.82
CA GLY A 349 -11.67 -5.74 -18.50
C GLY A 349 -10.58 -6.58 -17.78
N HIS A 350 -10.69 -6.78 -16.48
CA HIS A 350 -9.81 -7.70 -15.73
C HIS A 350 -10.23 -9.16 -15.92
N GLY A 351 -11.53 -9.42 -16.10
CA GLY A 351 -12.07 -10.76 -16.31
C GLY A 351 -11.54 -11.44 -17.58
N PHE A 352 -11.15 -10.69 -18.62
CA PHE A 352 -10.51 -11.29 -19.80
C PHE A 352 -9.23 -12.06 -19.49
N ARG A 353 -8.52 -11.66 -18.44
CA ARG A 353 -7.34 -12.40 -17.98
C ARG A 353 -7.73 -13.76 -17.37
N ALA A 354 -8.84 -13.77 -16.61
CA ALA A 354 -9.35 -15.01 -16.05
C ALA A 354 -9.87 -15.94 -17.16
N THR A 355 -10.59 -15.39 -18.16
CA THR A 355 -11.02 -16.14 -19.35
C THR A 355 -9.84 -16.78 -20.07
N ALA A 356 -8.79 -16.00 -20.37
CA ALA A 356 -7.59 -16.51 -21.05
C ALA A 356 -6.88 -17.58 -20.20
N CYS A 357 -6.66 -17.31 -18.91
CA CYS A 357 -5.98 -18.23 -18.01
C CYS A 357 -6.74 -19.57 -17.92
N SER A 358 -8.05 -19.52 -17.65
CA SER A 358 -8.88 -20.74 -17.55
C SER A 358 -8.89 -21.52 -18.86
N SER A 359 -9.05 -20.85 -20.01
CA SER A 359 -9.07 -21.53 -21.32
C SER A 359 -7.73 -22.18 -21.67
N LEU A 360 -6.60 -21.50 -21.35
CA LEU A 360 -5.27 -22.04 -21.60
C LEU A 360 -4.97 -23.24 -20.71
N MET A 361 -5.34 -23.16 -19.42
CA MET A 361 -5.19 -24.28 -18.47
C MET A 361 -6.08 -25.47 -18.87
N GLU A 362 -7.34 -25.20 -19.19
CA GLU A 362 -8.33 -26.24 -19.57
C GLU A 362 -7.98 -26.94 -20.88
N SER A 363 -7.25 -26.25 -21.78
CA SER A 363 -6.76 -26.86 -23.03
C SER A 363 -5.82 -28.03 -22.81
N GLY A 364 -5.10 -28.07 -21.68
CA GLY A 364 -4.10 -29.09 -21.37
C GLY A 364 -2.85 -29.06 -22.27
N LEU A 365 -2.71 -28.02 -23.12
CA LEU A 365 -1.63 -27.92 -24.11
C LEU A 365 -0.38 -27.22 -23.58
N TRP A 366 -0.48 -26.46 -22.49
CA TRP A 366 0.55 -25.55 -22.02
C TRP A 366 0.96 -25.85 -20.59
N GLN A 367 2.25 -25.66 -20.29
CA GLN A 367 2.70 -25.74 -18.90
C GLN A 367 2.07 -24.62 -18.07
N GLU A 368 1.58 -24.94 -16.88
CA GLU A 368 1.05 -23.97 -15.92
C GLU A 368 2.02 -22.80 -15.69
N ASP A 369 3.32 -23.12 -15.56
CA ASP A 369 4.37 -22.12 -15.35
C ASP A 369 4.48 -21.13 -16.54
N ALA A 370 4.27 -21.56 -17.77
CA ALA A 370 4.28 -20.68 -18.95
C ALA A 370 3.06 -19.74 -18.95
N VAL A 371 1.87 -20.26 -18.61
CA VAL A 371 0.65 -19.45 -18.46
C VAL A 371 0.82 -18.42 -17.32
N GLU A 372 1.27 -18.84 -16.15
CA GLU A 372 1.53 -17.97 -14.99
C GLU A 372 2.58 -16.89 -15.30
N ARG A 373 3.63 -17.25 -16.04
CA ARG A 373 4.66 -16.30 -16.48
C ARG A 373 4.10 -15.23 -17.42
N GLN A 374 3.24 -15.63 -18.37
CA GLN A 374 2.54 -14.68 -19.24
C GLN A 374 1.57 -13.79 -18.45
N MET A 375 0.93 -14.33 -17.43
CA MET A 375 0.07 -13.56 -16.53
C MET A 375 0.88 -12.62 -15.61
N SER A 376 2.23 -12.71 -15.61
CA SER A 376 3.06 -11.99 -14.64
C SER A 376 2.59 -12.21 -13.19
N HIS A 377 2.17 -13.45 -12.89
CA HIS A 377 1.83 -13.86 -11.53
C HIS A 377 3.11 -14.18 -10.75
N LYS A 378 3.10 -13.98 -9.45
CA LYS A 378 4.18 -14.39 -8.58
C LYS A 378 4.01 -15.86 -8.23
N GLU A 379 5.08 -16.63 -8.33
CA GLU A 379 5.12 -17.94 -7.68
C GLU A 379 4.96 -17.78 -6.16
N TYR A 380 3.94 -18.43 -5.61
CA TYR A 380 3.64 -18.39 -4.17
C TYR A 380 4.51 -19.32 -3.34
N LYS A 381 5.24 -20.28 -3.96
CA LYS A 381 6.08 -21.23 -3.24
C LYS A 381 7.55 -20.81 -3.34
N ASP A 382 8.13 -20.38 -2.23
CA ASP A 382 9.53 -19.89 -2.13
C ASP A 382 10.56 -20.92 -2.68
N VAL A 383 10.30 -22.21 -2.53
CA VAL A 383 11.17 -23.29 -3.04
C VAL A 383 11.19 -23.33 -4.58
N LYS A 384 10.02 -23.31 -5.24
CA LYS A 384 9.93 -23.24 -6.72
C LYS A 384 10.55 -21.96 -7.26
N ARG A 385 10.38 -20.84 -6.57
CA ARG A 385 10.93 -19.54 -6.93
C ARG A 385 12.45 -19.52 -6.96
N ALA A 386 13.12 -20.21 -6.02
CA ALA A 386 14.58 -20.28 -5.96
C ALA A 386 15.18 -20.98 -7.18
N TYR A 387 14.49 -21.98 -7.74
CA TYR A 387 14.99 -22.79 -8.88
C TYR A 387 14.50 -22.29 -10.25
N LYS A 388 13.33 -21.64 -10.35
CA LYS A 388 12.70 -21.28 -11.63
C LYS A 388 12.66 -19.76 -11.92
N HIS A 389 13.25 -18.93 -11.10
CA HIS A 389 13.07 -17.46 -11.18
C HIS A 389 13.60 -16.81 -12.48
N LYS A 390 14.38 -17.53 -13.29
CA LYS A 390 14.94 -17.06 -14.57
C LYS A 390 14.33 -17.71 -15.82
N ALA A 391 13.44 -18.68 -15.67
CA ALA A 391 12.81 -19.31 -16.81
C ALA A 391 11.69 -18.41 -17.38
N ASP A 392 11.83 -17.97 -18.62
CA ASP A 392 10.88 -17.08 -19.28
C ASP A 392 9.91 -17.82 -20.21
N TYR A 393 10.15 -19.10 -20.52
CA TYR A 393 9.32 -19.93 -21.38
C TYR A 393 8.97 -19.27 -22.73
N LEU A 394 9.90 -18.51 -23.33
CA LEU A 394 9.61 -17.63 -24.45
C LEU A 394 9.05 -18.37 -25.66
N GLU A 395 9.65 -19.50 -26.05
CA GLU A 395 9.19 -20.26 -27.21
C GLU A 395 7.80 -20.85 -26.99
N GLU A 396 7.57 -21.45 -25.82
CA GLU A 396 6.27 -22.00 -25.48
C GLU A 396 5.20 -20.90 -25.40
N ARG A 397 5.51 -19.78 -24.76
CA ARG A 397 4.59 -18.63 -24.67
C ARG A 397 4.30 -18.01 -26.02
N LYS A 398 5.25 -18.02 -26.97
CA LYS A 398 5.04 -17.56 -28.34
C LYS A 398 3.98 -18.41 -29.05
N LEU A 399 4.13 -19.74 -28.95
CA LEU A 399 3.18 -20.68 -29.52
C LEU A 399 1.81 -20.58 -28.82
N MET A 400 1.81 -20.49 -27.50
CA MET A 400 0.60 -20.36 -26.69
C MET A 400 -0.20 -19.10 -27.06
N LEU A 401 0.46 -17.97 -27.19
CA LEU A 401 -0.21 -16.71 -27.54
C LEU A 401 -0.70 -16.70 -28.99
N GLN A 402 0.00 -17.34 -29.92
CA GLN A 402 -0.49 -17.51 -31.28
C GLN A 402 -1.71 -18.43 -31.32
N TRP A 403 -1.66 -19.57 -30.61
CA TRP A 403 -2.80 -20.47 -30.49
C TRP A 403 -4.03 -19.77 -29.86
N TRP A 404 -3.80 -19.03 -28.78
CA TRP A 404 -4.88 -18.25 -28.13
C TRP A 404 -5.51 -17.23 -29.09
N ALA A 405 -4.70 -16.55 -29.87
CA ALA A 405 -5.17 -15.58 -30.84
C ALA A 405 -5.97 -16.25 -31.97
N ASP A 406 -5.50 -17.39 -32.48
CA ASP A 406 -6.21 -18.15 -33.49
C ASP A 406 -7.54 -18.73 -32.95
N TYR A 407 -7.55 -19.13 -31.66
CA TYR A 407 -8.78 -19.54 -30.96
C TYR A 407 -9.79 -18.41 -30.84
N LEU A 408 -9.35 -17.20 -30.51
CA LEU A 408 -10.20 -16.02 -30.46
C LEU A 408 -10.79 -15.67 -31.85
N ASP A 409 -9.96 -15.70 -32.90
CA ASP A 409 -10.42 -15.46 -34.27
C ASP A 409 -11.40 -16.53 -34.75
N ALA A 410 -11.18 -17.79 -34.45
CA ALA A 410 -12.13 -18.84 -34.73
C ALA A 410 -13.51 -18.61 -34.06
N ASN A 411 -13.54 -18.09 -32.82
CA ASN A 411 -14.78 -17.73 -32.16
C ASN A 411 -15.42 -16.46 -32.74
N ARG A 412 -14.63 -15.54 -33.30
CA ARG A 412 -15.12 -14.37 -34.06
C ARG A 412 -15.79 -14.80 -35.36
N GLU A 413 -15.23 -15.80 -36.07
CA GLU A 413 -15.77 -16.32 -37.32
C GLU A 413 -16.96 -17.25 -37.15
N LYS A 414 -17.09 -17.96 -36.03
CA LYS A 414 -18.21 -18.86 -35.73
C LYS A 414 -19.56 -18.18 -35.88
N HIS A 415 -19.64 -16.91 -35.57
CA HIS A 415 -20.86 -16.15 -35.74
C HIS A 415 -21.16 -15.77 -37.21
N ILE A 416 -20.08 -15.65 -38.03
CA ILE A 416 -20.22 -15.25 -39.46
C ILE A 416 -20.60 -16.47 -40.33
N ARG A 417 -20.28 -17.71 -39.86
CA ARG A 417 -20.54 -18.95 -40.61
C ARG A 417 -21.03 -20.06 -39.72
N GLU A 418 -22.31 -20.33 -39.65
CA GLU A 418 -22.88 -21.58 -39.17
C GLU A 418 -22.40 -22.77 -40.03
N GLY A 419 -21.19 -23.22 -39.86
CA GLY A 419 -20.59 -24.34 -40.61
C GLY A 419 -19.08 -24.42 -40.62
N ALA A 420 -18.37 -23.48 -40.01
CA ALA A 420 -16.89 -23.41 -40.09
C ALA A 420 -16.10 -24.32 -39.10
N ASN A 421 -16.75 -25.37 -38.57
CA ASN A 421 -16.14 -26.26 -37.57
C ASN A 421 -14.87 -27.03 -38.06
N LYS A 422 -14.68 -27.19 -39.36
CA LYS A 422 -13.53 -27.95 -39.91
C LYS A 422 -12.21 -27.18 -39.85
N GLN A 423 -12.24 -25.87 -39.95
CA GLN A 423 -11.00 -25.05 -39.98
C GLN A 423 -10.38 -24.81 -38.59
N VAL A 424 -11.21 -24.77 -37.54
CA VAL A 424 -10.77 -24.69 -36.15
C VAL A 424 -10.02 -25.96 -35.74
N ILE A 425 -10.55 -27.11 -36.12
CA ILE A 425 -9.93 -28.43 -35.87
C ILE A 425 -8.57 -28.56 -36.58
N SER A 426 -8.46 -28.04 -37.82
CA SER A 426 -7.20 -28.05 -38.57
C SER A 426 -6.13 -27.14 -37.95
N SER A 427 -6.48 -25.92 -37.53
CA SER A 427 -5.56 -25.00 -36.88
C SER A 427 -5.11 -25.51 -35.50
N GLN A 428 -6.00 -26.18 -34.77
CA GLN A 428 -5.66 -26.85 -33.51
C GLN A 428 -4.77 -28.06 -33.71
N ALA A 429 -5.02 -28.86 -34.76
CA ALA A 429 -4.19 -30.01 -35.12
C ALA A 429 -2.78 -29.57 -35.54
N ASP A 430 -2.66 -28.51 -36.36
CA ASP A 430 -1.34 -27.98 -36.78
C ASP A 430 -0.53 -27.42 -35.61
N SER A 431 -1.21 -26.79 -34.63
CA SER A 431 -0.58 -26.32 -33.38
C SER A 431 -0.12 -27.48 -32.51
N LEU A 432 -0.93 -28.54 -32.40
CA LEU A 432 -0.56 -29.77 -31.67
C LEU A 432 0.62 -30.50 -32.33
N ILE A 433 0.69 -30.54 -33.65
CA ILE A 433 1.80 -31.12 -34.39
C ILE A 433 3.09 -30.31 -34.16
N LYS A 434 3.01 -29.00 -34.11
CA LYS A 434 4.18 -28.16 -33.79
C LYS A 434 4.65 -28.34 -32.35
N ILE A 435 3.73 -28.46 -31.40
CA ILE A 435 4.03 -28.70 -29.98
C ILE A 435 4.68 -30.08 -29.82
N SER A 436 4.12 -31.13 -30.43
CA SER A 436 4.68 -32.50 -30.35
C SER A 436 6.11 -32.58 -30.90
N ARG A 437 6.48 -31.75 -31.88
CA ARG A 437 7.85 -31.69 -32.42
C ARG A 437 8.83 -30.98 -31.47
N ILE A 438 8.35 -30.03 -30.65
CA ILE A 438 9.19 -29.37 -29.65
C ILE A 438 9.49 -30.28 -28.45
N TRP A 439 8.63 -31.29 -28.20
CA TRP A 439 8.81 -32.24 -27.11
C TRP A 439 9.49 -33.55 -27.53
N ALA A 440 9.76 -33.72 -28.82
CA ALA A 440 10.41 -34.92 -29.39
C ALA A 440 11.91 -34.72 -29.66
N ASP A 441 12.42 -33.51 -29.60
CA ASP A 441 13.84 -33.10 -29.60
C ASP A 441 14.27 -32.72 -28.16
#